data_197774d04b7312ba96d973678432aab0
#
_entry.id   197774d04b7312ba96d973678432aab0
#
_cell.length_a   1.000
_cell.length_b   1.000
_cell.length_c   1.000
_cell.angle_alpha   90.00
_cell.angle_beta   90.00
_cell.angle_gamma   90.00
#
_symmetry.space_group_name_H-M   'P 1'
#
loop_
_entity.id
_entity.type
_entity.pdbx_description
1 polymer ?
#
loop_
_entity_poly.entity_id
_entity_poly.type
_entity_poly.pdbx_seq_one_letter_code
_entity_poly.pdbx_strand_id
1 'polypeptide(L)'
;MDQTACAGNVVRPSGKADGHACPEADRKWVLVAAILASAVAFIDGSVVAVAIPAIRAGLGADFGQAQWIMNGYVLLLAALILPGGALGDRLGQRDVFAVGILAFTATSVWCGLAQSPEGLIAARLAKGAAGALMVPGSLALIARNYPKAERGRAIGLWSAAAGLTTAAGPLVGGAVLAAGGEAAWRWVFLLNVPVGIATLGLVMLRVPRDPGREGQGIDWQGGAVAAAALGLVAYALTRWSQGQGDAVAVAAGLAGLALLGGFVLYERQRDDPMMPPELFASRVFSGANLLTLLLYLGLGGILFYLPTTLIEARGLSEALVGAVFVPMTLIMASMARPVGGFVDRHGPRWPLTIGPVVAAAAFLALALTAPSGGFWTAILPAMALLGLGMGLSAPPLSTAVMGAAPDERAGAASGVNNAVSRVSQLLAVAGLGVLAGLAYRAAIPADVSGLDGVGFGERGEGLSEAAEAARRAAIGAGFRALGLAAAGLALLAALVGWLTQEGAPTREGADAPDPANARSA
;
A
#
# COMPACT_ATOMS: atom_id res chain seq x y z
N MET A 1 -21.50 26.88 31.53
CA MET A 1 -21.66 26.34 30.16
C MET A 1 -20.39 26.69 29.38
N ASP A 2 -19.35 25.90 29.59
CA ASP A 2 -18.06 26.15 28.91
C ASP A 2 -17.90 25.13 27.79
N GLN A 3 -18.25 25.54 26.57
CA GLN A 3 -17.97 24.80 25.36
C GLN A 3 -16.50 25.03 24.98
N THR A 4 -15.59 24.24 25.57
CA THR A 4 -14.20 24.25 25.16
C THR A 4 -14.10 23.66 23.77
N ALA A 5 -13.87 24.53 22.76
CA ALA A 5 -13.54 24.11 21.40
C ALA A 5 -12.27 23.21 21.39
N CYS A 6 -12.19 22.25 20.50
CA CYS A 6 -10.98 21.41 20.34
C CYS A 6 -9.72 22.22 19.99
N ALA A 7 -9.88 23.42 19.43
CA ALA A 7 -8.79 24.30 19.07
C ALA A 7 -8.07 24.87 20.29
N GLY A 8 -6.80 24.49 20.47
CA GLY A 8 -5.88 25.11 21.44
C GLY A 8 -5.91 24.53 22.87
N ASN A 9 -6.79 23.60 23.19
CA ASN A 9 -6.87 23.03 24.53
C ASN A 9 -6.17 21.68 24.65
N VAL A 10 -5.42 21.50 25.74
CA VAL A 10 -4.86 20.21 26.14
C VAL A 10 -5.97 19.40 26.81
N VAL A 11 -6.37 18.31 26.19
CA VAL A 11 -7.35 17.40 26.79
C VAL A 11 -6.67 16.58 27.87
N ARG A 12 -7.04 16.80 29.13
CA ARG A 12 -6.62 15.97 30.26
C ARG A 12 -7.43 14.67 30.27
N PRO A 13 -6.81 13.49 30.42
CA PRO A 13 -7.56 12.26 30.60
C PRO A 13 -8.36 12.37 31.90
N SER A 14 -9.70 12.50 31.79
CA SER A 14 -10.57 12.33 32.93
C SER A 14 -10.55 10.86 33.31
N GLY A 15 -10.27 10.53 34.56
CA GLY A 15 -10.15 9.15 35.07
C GLY A 15 -11.44 8.32 35.08
N LYS A 16 -12.38 8.59 34.17
CA LYS A 16 -13.56 7.78 33.89
C LYS A 16 -13.47 7.29 32.44
N ALA A 17 -13.71 6.00 32.23
CA ALA A 17 -13.50 5.23 31.03
C ALA A 17 -14.22 5.72 29.73
N ASP A 18 -15.01 6.78 29.78
CA ASP A 18 -15.80 7.32 28.65
C ASP A 18 -15.49 8.80 28.32
N GLY A 19 -14.38 9.33 28.80
CA GLY A 19 -13.98 10.72 28.56
C GLY A 19 -13.61 10.98 27.10
N HIS A 20 -14.49 11.63 26.35
CA HIS A 20 -14.24 12.01 24.96
C HIS A 20 -13.50 13.31 24.87
N ALA A 21 -12.42 13.30 24.10
CA ALA A 21 -11.54 14.42 23.95
C ALA A 21 -12.14 15.57 23.15
N CYS A 22 -13.15 15.32 22.29
CA CYS A 22 -13.60 16.31 21.32
C CYS A 22 -15.12 16.50 21.30
N PRO A 23 -15.62 17.76 21.30
CA PRO A 23 -17.04 18.03 21.07
C PRO A 23 -17.52 17.46 19.74
N GLU A 24 -18.79 17.06 19.66
CA GLU A 24 -19.39 16.43 18.47
C GLU A 24 -19.22 17.31 17.20
N ALA A 25 -19.33 18.61 17.34
CA ALA A 25 -19.19 19.58 16.25
C ALA A 25 -17.80 19.56 15.60
N ASP A 26 -16.76 19.22 16.36
CA ASP A 26 -15.37 19.22 15.88
C ASP A 26 -14.89 17.85 15.41
N ARG A 27 -15.54 16.75 15.81
CA ARG A 27 -15.18 15.36 15.39
C ARG A 27 -15.14 15.19 13.88
N LYS A 28 -16.09 15.80 13.16
CA LYS A 28 -16.10 15.78 11.69
C LYS A 28 -14.81 16.33 11.07
N TRP A 29 -14.21 17.35 11.67
CA TRP A 29 -12.99 17.95 11.18
C TRP A 29 -11.76 17.09 11.44
N VAL A 30 -11.73 16.35 12.56
CA VAL A 30 -10.72 15.31 12.83
C VAL A 30 -10.78 14.23 11.76
N LEU A 31 -11.98 13.76 11.41
CA LEU A 31 -12.17 12.75 10.37
C LEU A 31 -11.75 13.29 8.98
N VAL A 32 -12.14 14.51 8.65
CA VAL A 32 -11.76 15.15 7.38
C VAL A 32 -10.24 15.30 7.30
N ALA A 33 -9.57 15.75 8.36
CA ALA A 33 -8.11 15.85 8.40
C ALA A 33 -7.44 14.49 8.21
N ALA A 34 -7.92 13.45 8.90
CA ALA A 34 -7.41 12.09 8.78
C ALA A 34 -7.60 11.52 7.35
N ILE A 35 -8.76 11.77 6.74
CA ILE A 35 -9.06 11.36 5.36
C ILE A 35 -8.16 12.09 4.37
N LEU A 36 -8.03 13.43 4.46
CA LEU A 36 -7.23 14.22 3.53
C LEU A 36 -5.75 13.84 3.59
N ALA A 37 -5.17 13.69 4.80
CA ALA A 37 -3.79 13.26 4.97
C ALA A 37 -3.55 11.86 4.37
N SER A 38 -4.43 10.91 4.67
CA SER A 38 -4.32 9.56 4.11
C SER A 38 -4.54 9.54 2.60
N ALA A 39 -5.48 10.35 2.10
CA ALA A 39 -5.75 10.49 0.68
C ALA A 39 -4.51 10.92 -0.10
N VAL A 40 -3.79 11.93 0.39
CA VAL A 40 -2.54 12.41 -0.23
C VAL A 40 -1.49 11.29 -0.27
N ALA A 41 -1.31 10.54 0.82
CA ALA A 41 -0.35 9.44 0.87
C ALA A 41 -0.72 8.27 -0.06
N PHE A 42 -2.01 7.94 -0.15
CA PHE A 42 -2.48 6.84 -0.99
C PHE A 42 -2.50 7.20 -2.48
N ILE A 43 -2.91 8.41 -2.83
CA ILE A 43 -2.81 8.93 -4.21
C ILE A 43 -1.34 8.92 -4.64
N ASP A 44 -0.44 9.48 -3.82
CA ASP A 44 0.98 9.53 -4.13
C ASP A 44 1.59 8.13 -4.37
N GLY A 45 1.18 7.15 -3.58
CA GLY A 45 1.62 5.77 -3.75
C GLY A 45 1.16 5.11 -5.05
N SER A 46 0.06 5.56 -5.64
CA SER A 46 -0.54 4.93 -6.83
C SER A 46 -0.38 5.75 -8.12
N VAL A 47 -0.36 7.07 -8.03
CA VAL A 47 -0.27 7.98 -9.19
C VAL A 47 1.07 7.86 -9.93
N VAL A 48 2.16 7.61 -9.19
CA VAL A 48 3.52 7.55 -9.73
C VAL A 48 3.68 6.41 -10.72
N ALA A 49 2.98 5.27 -10.55
CA ALA A 49 3.06 4.15 -11.47
C ALA A 49 2.69 4.53 -12.92
N VAL A 50 1.68 5.38 -13.10
CA VAL A 50 1.29 5.89 -14.44
C VAL A 50 2.28 6.94 -14.95
N ALA A 51 2.92 7.67 -14.03
CA ALA A 51 3.89 8.72 -14.38
C ALA A 51 5.31 8.17 -14.69
N ILE A 52 5.62 6.91 -14.38
CA ILE A 52 6.95 6.32 -14.58
C ILE A 52 7.49 6.52 -16.00
N PRO A 53 6.75 6.26 -17.09
CA PRO A 53 7.27 6.49 -18.44
C PRO A 53 7.65 7.95 -18.69
N ALA A 54 6.83 8.90 -18.25
CA ALA A 54 7.09 10.33 -18.39
C ALA A 54 8.26 10.81 -17.51
N ILE A 55 8.38 10.29 -16.28
CA ILE A 55 9.51 10.57 -15.38
C ILE A 55 10.80 10.06 -16.01
N ARG A 56 10.79 8.85 -16.58
CA ARG A 56 11.96 8.27 -17.25
C ARG A 56 12.40 9.11 -18.44
N ALA A 57 11.46 9.49 -19.31
CA ALA A 57 11.74 10.35 -20.44
C ALA A 57 12.28 11.73 -20.01
N GLY A 58 11.68 12.33 -18.96
CA GLY A 58 12.05 13.67 -18.51
C GLY A 58 13.35 13.77 -17.71
N LEU A 59 13.79 12.67 -17.06
CA LEU A 59 15.02 12.63 -16.26
C LEU A 59 16.13 11.76 -16.85
N GLY A 60 15.87 11.05 -17.95
CA GLY A 60 16.80 10.07 -18.50
C GLY A 60 17.02 8.84 -17.60
N ALA A 61 16.00 8.49 -16.80
CA ALA A 61 16.11 7.41 -15.83
C ALA A 61 16.03 6.04 -16.49
N ASP A 62 16.90 5.12 -16.08
CA ASP A 62 16.81 3.71 -16.46
C ASP A 62 15.65 3.00 -15.73
N PHE A 63 15.39 1.74 -16.09
CA PHE A 63 14.27 1.00 -15.49
C PHE A 63 14.49 0.67 -14.00
N GLY A 64 15.72 0.43 -13.57
CA GLY A 64 16.05 0.19 -12.17
C GLY A 64 15.89 1.45 -11.33
N GLN A 65 16.29 2.61 -11.83
CA GLN A 65 16.02 3.90 -11.20
C GLN A 65 14.51 4.15 -11.07
N ALA A 66 13.72 3.78 -12.10
CA ALA A 66 12.25 3.85 -12.04
C ALA A 66 11.67 2.93 -10.94
N GLN A 67 12.19 1.71 -10.79
CA GLN A 67 11.83 0.84 -9.68
C GLN A 67 12.19 1.46 -8.33
N TRP A 68 13.36 2.13 -8.21
CA TRP A 68 13.77 2.80 -6.99
C TRP A 68 12.94 4.05 -6.67
N ILE A 69 12.47 4.80 -7.68
CA ILE A 69 11.53 5.91 -7.49
C ILE A 69 10.23 5.41 -6.82
N MET A 70 9.73 4.23 -7.19
CA MET A 70 8.60 3.60 -6.51
C MET A 70 8.98 3.01 -5.14
N ASN A 71 10.01 2.18 -5.13
CA ASN A 71 10.41 1.41 -3.96
C ASN A 71 10.95 2.28 -2.83
N GLY A 72 11.63 3.39 -3.12
CA GLY A 72 12.18 4.29 -2.11
C GLY A 72 11.12 4.84 -1.15
N TYR A 73 9.96 5.22 -1.69
CA TYR A 73 8.81 5.65 -0.87
C TYR A 73 8.26 4.50 -0.01
N VAL A 74 7.99 3.37 -0.64
CA VAL A 74 7.37 2.21 0.02
C VAL A 74 8.30 1.61 1.06
N LEU A 75 9.62 1.58 0.81
CA LEU A 75 10.65 1.05 1.69
C LEU A 75 10.65 1.73 3.07
N LEU A 76 10.85 3.06 3.08
CA LEU A 76 10.89 3.78 4.37
C LEU A 76 9.51 3.90 5.01
N LEU A 77 8.43 3.97 4.22
CA LEU A 77 7.08 3.88 4.75
C LEU A 77 6.87 2.53 5.48
N ALA A 78 7.24 1.40 4.87
CA ALA A 78 7.08 0.07 5.47
C ALA A 78 7.92 -0.11 6.75
N ALA A 79 9.19 0.27 6.68
CA ALA A 79 10.13 0.07 7.78
C ALA A 79 9.83 0.98 9.00
N LEU A 80 9.32 2.18 8.76
CA LEU A 80 9.12 3.20 9.81
C LEU A 80 7.67 3.37 10.25
N ILE A 81 6.71 2.62 9.68
CA ILE A 81 5.28 2.78 10.01
C ILE A 81 5.00 2.44 11.47
N LEU A 82 5.63 1.40 12.02
CA LEU A 82 5.49 1.01 13.42
C LEU A 82 6.22 1.98 14.37
N PRO A 83 7.51 2.32 14.18
CA PRO A 83 8.18 3.38 14.94
C PRO A 83 7.46 4.72 14.87
N GLY A 84 6.93 5.09 13.70
CA GLY A 84 6.16 6.32 13.50
C GLY A 84 4.87 6.36 14.33
N GLY A 85 4.17 5.23 14.41
CA GLY A 85 3.00 5.08 15.28
C GLY A 85 3.36 5.22 16.76
N ALA A 86 4.41 4.52 17.22
CA ALA A 86 4.91 4.60 18.59
C ALA A 86 5.37 6.02 18.96
N LEU A 87 5.98 6.76 18.01
CA LEU A 87 6.35 8.15 18.21
C LEU A 87 5.13 9.04 18.48
N GLY A 88 4.03 8.81 17.75
CA GLY A 88 2.75 9.49 17.95
C GLY A 88 2.15 9.19 19.33
N ASP A 89 2.25 7.95 19.80
CA ASP A 89 1.77 7.56 21.13
C ASP A 89 2.59 8.21 22.25
N ARG A 90 3.90 8.37 22.06
CA ARG A 90 4.82 8.95 23.04
C ARG A 90 4.78 10.47 23.09
N LEU A 91 4.83 11.16 21.95
CA LEU A 91 4.96 12.61 21.85
C LEU A 91 3.63 13.35 21.66
N GLY A 92 2.54 12.61 21.46
CA GLY A 92 1.23 13.14 21.10
C GLY A 92 0.92 12.97 19.62
N GLN A 93 -0.22 12.39 19.33
CA GLN A 93 -0.62 12.00 17.95
C GLN A 93 -0.79 13.21 17.05
N ARG A 94 -1.40 14.31 17.58
CA ARG A 94 -1.63 15.52 16.78
C ARG A 94 -0.32 16.15 16.28
N ASP A 95 0.64 16.31 17.17
CA ASP A 95 1.87 17.05 16.83
C ASP A 95 2.78 16.21 15.92
N VAL A 96 2.90 14.89 16.15
CA VAL A 96 3.62 13.98 15.25
C VAL A 96 2.94 13.88 13.88
N PHE A 97 1.61 13.82 13.85
CA PHE A 97 0.84 13.83 12.61
C PHE A 97 1.03 15.14 11.82
N ALA A 98 1.02 16.30 12.49
CA ALA A 98 1.28 17.59 11.87
C ALA A 98 2.70 17.68 11.27
N VAL A 99 3.72 17.21 12.00
CA VAL A 99 5.10 17.10 11.51
C VAL A 99 5.17 16.18 10.29
N GLY A 100 4.48 15.03 10.32
CA GLY A 100 4.38 14.11 9.19
C GLY A 100 3.80 14.81 7.94
N ILE A 101 2.68 15.55 8.08
CA ILE A 101 2.06 16.29 6.97
C ILE A 101 3.00 17.36 6.42
N LEU A 102 3.64 18.14 7.30
CA LEU A 102 4.59 19.18 6.91
C LEU A 102 5.77 18.58 6.12
N ALA A 103 6.39 17.52 6.66
CA ALA A 103 7.50 16.83 6.02
C ALA A 103 7.08 16.18 4.68
N PHE A 104 5.89 15.58 4.61
CA PHE A 104 5.35 15.00 3.38
C PHE A 104 5.09 16.07 2.31
N THR A 105 4.58 17.22 2.70
CA THR A 105 4.36 18.38 1.81
C THR A 105 5.68 18.95 1.31
N ALA A 106 6.66 19.15 2.19
CA ALA A 106 7.99 19.64 1.81
C ALA A 106 8.71 18.66 0.85
N THR A 107 8.66 17.36 1.15
CA THR A 107 9.25 16.34 0.27
C THR A 107 8.48 16.18 -1.04
N SER A 108 7.19 16.53 -1.10
CA SER A 108 6.42 16.61 -2.35
C SER A 108 6.94 17.72 -3.26
N VAL A 109 7.27 18.89 -2.67
CA VAL A 109 7.95 19.97 -3.42
C VAL A 109 9.31 19.51 -3.93
N TRP A 110 10.11 18.83 -3.08
CA TRP A 110 11.40 18.29 -3.49
C TRP A 110 11.28 17.31 -4.64
N CYS A 111 10.31 16.37 -4.60
CA CYS A 111 10.04 15.46 -5.73
C CYS A 111 9.70 16.24 -7.02
N GLY A 112 8.83 17.24 -6.95
CA GLY A 112 8.43 18.05 -8.12
C GLY A 112 9.57 18.90 -8.71
N LEU A 113 10.57 19.26 -7.91
CA LEU A 113 11.74 20.04 -8.31
C LEU A 113 12.98 19.18 -8.65
N ALA A 114 12.90 17.86 -8.55
CA ALA A 114 14.02 16.97 -8.85
C ALA A 114 14.50 17.13 -10.29
N GLN A 115 15.84 17.16 -10.46
CA GLN A 115 16.50 17.34 -11.76
C GLN A 115 17.31 16.10 -12.18
N SER A 116 17.43 15.11 -11.29
CA SER A 116 18.08 13.83 -11.57
C SER A 116 17.28 12.67 -10.98
N PRO A 117 17.45 11.45 -11.51
CA PRO A 117 16.82 10.25 -10.96
C PRO A 117 17.19 10.03 -9.48
N GLU A 118 18.47 10.21 -9.12
CA GLU A 118 19.00 10.03 -7.76
C GLU A 118 18.38 11.04 -6.79
N GLY A 119 18.24 12.30 -7.23
CA GLY A 119 17.59 13.36 -6.47
C GLY A 119 16.12 13.04 -6.21
N LEU A 120 15.42 12.48 -7.20
CA LEU A 120 14.03 12.04 -7.04
C LEU A 120 13.94 10.82 -6.12
N ILE A 121 14.84 9.83 -6.24
CA ILE A 121 14.89 8.66 -5.34
C ILE A 121 15.12 9.11 -3.89
N ALA A 122 16.07 10.02 -3.64
CA ALA A 122 16.33 10.55 -2.31
C ALA A 122 15.10 11.28 -1.74
N ALA A 123 14.42 12.09 -2.55
CA ALA A 123 13.18 12.77 -2.16
C ALA A 123 12.06 11.76 -1.85
N ARG A 124 11.95 10.67 -2.61
CA ARG A 124 10.99 9.58 -2.39
C ARG A 124 11.26 8.82 -1.09
N LEU A 125 12.53 8.53 -0.77
CA LEU A 125 12.92 7.95 0.51
C LEU A 125 12.47 8.86 1.68
N ALA A 126 12.83 10.14 1.64
CA ALA A 126 12.42 11.11 2.66
C ALA A 126 10.90 11.22 2.78
N LYS A 127 10.18 11.17 1.66
CA LYS A 127 8.72 11.17 1.61
C LYS A 127 8.10 9.93 2.24
N GLY A 128 8.72 8.76 2.06
CA GLY A 128 8.32 7.51 2.72
C GLY A 128 8.42 7.61 4.24
N ALA A 129 9.50 8.18 4.75
CA ALA A 129 9.68 8.43 6.19
C ALA A 129 8.62 9.41 6.73
N ALA A 130 8.32 10.48 5.99
CA ALA A 130 7.24 11.43 6.35
C ALA A 130 5.85 10.74 6.37
N GLY A 131 5.56 9.88 5.39
CA GLY A 131 4.34 9.08 5.32
C GLY A 131 4.19 8.13 6.51
N ALA A 132 5.29 7.57 7.01
CA ALA A 132 5.31 6.70 8.19
C ALA A 132 4.87 7.39 9.48
N LEU A 133 5.08 8.70 9.59
CA LEU A 133 4.55 9.51 10.71
C LEU A 133 3.06 9.84 10.53
N MET A 134 2.61 9.95 9.29
CA MET A 134 1.28 10.45 8.95
C MET A 134 0.24 9.33 8.89
N VAL A 135 0.52 8.21 8.22
CA VAL A 135 -0.47 7.17 7.93
C VAL A 135 -1.03 6.51 9.20
N PRO A 136 -0.23 6.01 10.16
CA PRO A 136 -0.77 5.44 11.40
C PRO A 136 -1.45 6.49 12.27
N GLY A 137 -0.96 7.73 12.27
CA GLY A 137 -1.54 8.84 13.01
C GLY A 137 -2.98 9.14 12.64
N SER A 138 -3.38 8.95 11.39
CA SER A 138 -4.75 9.19 10.93
C SER A 138 -5.78 8.30 11.63
N LEU A 139 -5.51 7.00 11.75
CA LEU A 139 -6.37 6.05 12.47
C LEU A 139 -6.34 6.28 13.98
N ALA A 140 -5.16 6.59 14.53
CA ALA A 140 -5.01 6.88 15.95
C ALA A 140 -5.79 8.13 16.37
N LEU A 141 -5.80 9.19 15.55
CA LEU A 141 -6.62 10.38 15.78
C LEU A 141 -8.11 10.07 15.78
N ILE A 142 -8.60 9.24 14.85
CA ILE A 142 -9.99 8.79 14.84
C ILE A 142 -10.30 8.01 16.12
N ALA A 143 -9.44 7.04 16.47
CA ALA A 143 -9.66 6.19 17.64
C ALA A 143 -9.69 6.96 18.95
N ARG A 144 -8.93 8.06 19.09
CA ARG A 144 -8.88 8.89 20.30
C ARG A 144 -10.01 9.91 20.40
N ASN A 145 -10.49 10.42 19.27
CA ASN A 145 -11.45 11.53 19.25
C ASN A 145 -12.90 11.08 19.07
N TYR A 146 -13.15 9.79 18.72
CA TYR A 146 -14.49 9.24 18.54
C TYR A 146 -14.88 8.31 19.68
N PRO A 147 -16.16 8.37 20.17
CA PRO A 147 -16.71 7.42 21.12
C PRO A 147 -16.67 5.99 20.54
N LYS A 148 -16.58 4.97 21.40
CA LYS A 148 -16.57 3.55 20.97
C LYS A 148 -17.74 3.23 20.03
N ALA A 149 -18.95 3.74 20.30
CA ALA A 149 -20.15 3.51 19.49
C ALA A 149 -20.08 4.09 18.07
N GLU A 150 -19.34 5.19 17.85
CA GLU A 150 -19.23 5.87 16.54
C GLU A 150 -17.93 5.55 15.79
N ARG A 151 -16.94 5.01 16.51
CA ARG A 151 -15.59 4.75 16.00
C ARG A 151 -15.58 3.83 14.78
N GLY A 152 -16.36 2.77 14.80
CA GLY A 152 -16.49 1.83 13.68
C GLY A 152 -16.99 2.53 12.41
N ARG A 153 -17.97 3.43 12.51
CA ARG A 153 -18.47 4.21 11.38
C ARG A 153 -17.42 5.18 10.84
N ALA A 154 -16.69 5.86 11.73
CA ALA A 154 -15.63 6.81 11.33
C ALA A 154 -14.47 6.10 10.62
N ILE A 155 -14.00 4.96 11.15
CA ILE A 155 -12.97 4.12 10.52
C ILE A 155 -13.47 3.56 9.18
N GLY A 156 -14.74 3.15 9.10
CA GLY A 156 -15.35 2.69 7.85
C GLY A 156 -15.36 3.78 6.77
N LEU A 157 -15.69 5.02 7.11
CA LEU A 157 -15.64 6.16 6.19
C LEU A 157 -14.20 6.49 5.76
N TRP A 158 -13.26 6.46 6.71
CA TRP A 158 -11.83 6.64 6.41
C TRP A 158 -11.31 5.54 5.47
N SER A 159 -11.63 4.27 5.72
CA SER A 159 -11.21 3.14 4.88
C SER A 159 -11.80 3.21 3.48
N ALA A 160 -13.07 3.61 3.35
CA ALA A 160 -13.72 3.80 2.06
C ALA A 160 -13.06 4.93 1.26
N ALA A 161 -12.75 6.06 1.92
CA ALA A 161 -12.03 7.17 1.31
C ALA A 161 -10.61 6.77 0.89
N ALA A 162 -9.89 6.00 1.73
CA ALA A 162 -8.57 5.46 1.44
C ALA A 162 -8.57 4.57 0.19
N GLY A 163 -9.54 3.66 0.08
CA GLY A 163 -9.71 2.81 -1.09
C GLY A 163 -10.01 3.63 -2.36
N LEU A 164 -10.94 4.58 -2.27
CA LEU A 164 -11.32 5.44 -3.38
C LEU A 164 -10.15 6.30 -3.86
N THR A 165 -9.38 6.88 -2.95
CA THR A 165 -8.24 7.75 -3.30
C THR A 165 -7.06 6.97 -3.88
N THR A 166 -6.76 5.77 -3.34
CA THR A 166 -5.74 4.88 -3.93
C THR A 166 -6.05 4.59 -5.40
N ALA A 167 -7.29 4.33 -5.67
CA ALA A 167 -7.73 3.94 -6.98
C ALA A 167 -7.96 5.15 -7.92
N ALA A 168 -8.22 6.35 -7.39
CA ALA A 168 -8.26 7.59 -8.16
C ALA A 168 -6.87 8.08 -8.59
N GLY A 169 -5.81 7.66 -7.90
CA GLY A 169 -4.44 8.11 -8.19
C GLY A 169 -4.03 7.94 -9.65
N PRO A 170 -4.12 6.75 -10.25
CA PRO A 170 -3.78 6.54 -11.65
C PRO A 170 -4.60 7.41 -12.61
N LEU A 171 -5.89 7.63 -12.33
CA LEU A 171 -6.75 8.50 -13.13
C LEU A 171 -6.30 9.97 -13.06
N VAL A 172 -5.99 10.45 -11.85
CA VAL A 172 -5.45 11.80 -11.65
C VAL A 172 -4.11 11.94 -12.37
N GLY A 173 -3.22 10.94 -12.25
CA GLY A 173 -1.94 10.91 -12.95
C GLY A 173 -2.09 10.99 -14.45
N GLY A 174 -2.95 10.16 -15.05
CA GLY A 174 -3.23 10.15 -16.48
C GLY A 174 -3.78 11.48 -16.96
N ALA A 175 -4.70 12.10 -16.21
CA ALA A 175 -5.26 13.41 -16.55
C ALA A 175 -4.21 14.54 -16.50
N VAL A 176 -3.34 14.54 -15.47
CA VAL A 176 -2.25 15.52 -15.34
C VAL A 176 -1.25 15.40 -16.49
N LEU A 177 -0.85 14.17 -16.82
CA LEU A 177 0.10 13.93 -17.91
C LEU A 177 -0.48 14.33 -19.27
N ALA A 178 -1.76 14.04 -19.50
CA ALA A 178 -2.44 14.41 -20.74
C ALA A 178 -2.56 15.94 -20.92
N ALA A 179 -2.67 16.71 -19.85
CA ALA A 179 -2.85 18.15 -19.89
C ALA A 179 -1.56 18.97 -20.04
N GLY A 180 -0.39 18.43 -19.67
CA GLY A 180 0.81 19.25 -19.41
C GLY A 180 2.09 18.89 -20.18
N GLY A 181 2.10 17.91 -21.10
CA GLY A 181 3.29 17.51 -21.87
C GLY A 181 4.39 16.85 -21.01
N GLU A 182 5.63 16.80 -21.52
CA GLU A 182 6.73 16.03 -20.94
C GLU A 182 7.09 16.39 -19.49
N ALA A 183 6.95 17.66 -19.10
CA ALA A 183 7.24 18.11 -17.73
C ALA A 183 6.07 17.92 -16.74
N ALA A 184 4.92 17.43 -17.21
CA ALA A 184 3.70 17.31 -16.42
C ALA A 184 3.82 16.34 -15.25
N TRP A 185 4.74 15.36 -15.31
CA TRP A 185 4.99 14.44 -14.20
C TRP A 185 5.35 15.15 -12.89
N ARG A 186 5.91 16.35 -12.94
CA ARG A 186 6.23 17.17 -11.75
C ARG A 186 4.98 17.56 -10.98
N TRP A 187 3.90 17.86 -11.69
CA TRP A 187 2.63 18.24 -11.10
C TRP A 187 1.97 17.08 -10.32
N VAL A 188 2.28 15.83 -10.68
CA VAL A 188 1.83 14.66 -9.92
C VAL A 188 2.25 14.75 -8.43
N PHE A 189 3.45 15.29 -8.17
CA PHE A 189 3.92 15.52 -6.81
C PHE A 189 3.44 16.85 -6.22
N LEU A 190 3.39 17.90 -7.03
CA LEU A 190 3.01 19.25 -6.58
C LEU A 190 1.52 19.38 -6.21
N LEU A 191 0.65 18.53 -6.77
CA LEU A 191 -0.77 18.44 -6.37
C LEU A 191 -0.95 18.12 -4.88
N ASN A 192 0.01 17.45 -4.24
CA ASN A 192 -0.02 17.17 -2.82
C ASN A 192 0.15 18.45 -1.96
N VAL A 193 0.73 19.50 -2.50
CA VAL A 193 1.09 20.71 -1.73
C VAL A 193 -0.14 21.48 -1.23
N PRO A 194 -1.11 21.88 -2.09
CA PRO A 194 -2.29 22.59 -1.62
C PRO A 194 -3.13 21.76 -0.63
N VAL A 195 -3.25 20.44 -0.86
CA VAL A 195 -3.97 19.56 0.05
C VAL A 195 -3.23 19.41 1.37
N GLY A 196 -1.90 19.27 1.35
CA GLY A 196 -1.07 19.19 2.54
C GLY A 196 -1.15 20.45 3.40
N ILE A 197 -1.08 21.64 2.79
CA ILE A 197 -1.21 22.93 3.49
C ILE A 197 -2.61 23.05 4.13
N ALA A 198 -3.67 22.74 3.37
CA ALA A 198 -5.04 22.76 3.88
C ALA A 198 -5.24 21.80 5.05
N THR A 199 -4.69 20.56 4.92
CA THR A 199 -4.77 19.55 5.96
C THR A 199 -4.00 19.96 7.21
N LEU A 200 -2.79 20.50 7.06
CA LEU A 200 -1.99 21.02 8.17
C LEU A 200 -2.74 22.14 8.91
N GLY A 201 -3.29 23.10 8.17
CA GLY A 201 -4.12 24.17 8.73
C GLY A 201 -5.32 23.62 9.52
N LEU A 202 -6.01 22.63 8.96
CA LEU A 202 -7.15 21.98 9.63
C LEU A 202 -6.73 21.26 10.92
N VAL A 203 -5.60 20.52 10.90
CA VAL A 203 -5.04 19.86 12.09
C VAL A 203 -4.68 20.86 13.16
N MET A 204 -4.00 21.94 12.80
CA MET A 204 -3.56 22.96 13.76
C MET A 204 -4.72 23.73 14.40
N LEU A 205 -5.82 23.93 13.65
CA LEU A 205 -6.97 24.73 14.09
C LEU A 205 -8.05 23.92 14.79
N ARG A 206 -8.23 22.63 14.45
CA ARG A 206 -9.42 21.85 14.84
C ARG A 206 -9.11 20.55 15.58
N VAL A 207 -7.87 20.04 15.52
CA VAL A 207 -7.52 18.82 16.24
C VAL A 207 -6.95 19.17 17.62
N PRO A 208 -7.47 18.62 18.71
CA PRO A 208 -6.97 18.91 20.05
C PRO A 208 -5.56 18.33 20.25
N ARG A 209 -4.76 19.00 21.06
CA ARG A 209 -3.48 18.48 21.52
C ARG A 209 -3.72 17.37 22.53
N ASP A 210 -3.01 16.27 22.35
CA ASP A 210 -2.95 15.18 23.32
C ASP A 210 -1.55 15.13 23.97
N PRO A 211 -1.53 14.95 25.30
CA PRO A 211 -0.27 14.80 26.02
C PRO A 211 0.31 13.48 25.75
N GLY A 212 1.12 13.07 24.99
CA GLY A 212 1.70 11.72 24.81
C GLY A 212 1.70 10.83 26.06
N ARG A 213 2.11 9.60 25.91
CA ARG A 213 2.25 8.65 27.02
C ARG A 213 3.72 8.52 27.40
N GLU A 214 4.09 8.88 28.61
CA GLU A 214 5.43 8.61 29.13
C GLU A 214 5.66 7.10 29.31
N GLY A 215 6.85 6.62 28.95
CA GLY A 215 7.29 5.25 29.25
C GLY A 215 7.27 4.25 28.11
N GLN A 216 6.66 4.53 26.94
CA GLN A 216 6.79 3.65 25.78
C GLN A 216 8.13 3.87 25.06
N GLY A 217 8.92 2.80 24.89
CA GLY A 217 10.13 2.79 24.08
C GLY A 217 9.82 2.94 22.59
N ILE A 218 10.68 3.63 21.84
CA ILE A 218 10.60 3.67 20.38
C ILE A 218 11.75 2.83 19.85
N ASP A 219 11.43 1.81 19.07
CA ASP A 219 12.45 0.93 18.50
C ASP A 219 13.00 1.46 17.18
N TRP A 220 13.83 2.51 17.26
CA TRP A 220 14.53 3.04 16.09
C TRP A 220 15.55 2.06 15.50
N GLN A 221 16.14 1.20 16.33
CA GLN A 221 17.13 0.20 15.91
C GLN A 221 16.45 -0.87 15.06
N GLY A 222 15.33 -1.42 15.53
CA GLY A 222 14.53 -2.37 14.76
C GLY A 222 14.04 -1.76 13.42
N GLY A 223 13.55 -0.52 13.43
CA GLY A 223 13.17 0.20 12.21
C GLY A 223 14.33 0.39 11.23
N ALA A 224 15.52 0.75 11.72
CA ALA A 224 16.71 0.90 10.88
C ALA A 224 17.18 -0.44 10.29
N VAL A 225 17.18 -1.51 11.10
CA VAL A 225 17.54 -2.87 10.64
C VAL A 225 16.54 -3.36 9.61
N ALA A 226 15.25 -3.17 9.83
CA ALA A 226 14.20 -3.52 8.86
C ALA A 226 14.37 -2.75 7.54
N ALA A 227 14.65 -1.43 7.60
CA ALA A 227 14.90 -0.62 6.41
C ALA A 227 16.14 -1.10 5.63
N ALA A 228 17.25 -1.38 6.32
CA ALA A 228 18.46 -1.89 5.70
C ALA A 228 18.24 -3.27 5.07
N ALA A 229 17.58 -4.17 5.79
CA ALA A 229 17.29 -5.52 5.32
C ALA A 229 16.42 -5.51 4.05
N LEU A 230 15.27 -4.81 4.10
CA LEU A 230 14.37 -4.69 2.96
C LEU A 230 15.02 -3.94 1.78
N GLY A 231 15.82 -2.91 2.07
CA GLY A 231 16.56 -2.15 1.06
C GLY A 231 17.58 -3.02 0.30
N LEU A 232 18.34 -3.87 1.02
CA LEU A 232 19.29 -4.80 0.41
C LEU A 232 18.60 -5.87 -0.43
N VAL A 233 17.48 -6.43 0.04
CA VAL A 233 16.67 -7.37 -0.75
C VAL A 233 16.13 -6.71 -2.01
N ALA A 234 15.54 -5.50 -1.88
CA ALA A 234 15.03 -4.75 -3.03
C ALA A 234 16.15 -4.40 -4.03
N TYR A 235 17.33 -4.02 -3.54
CA TYR A 235 18.50 -3.74 -4.37
C TYR A 235 18.94 -4.98 -5.17
N ALA A 236 19.07 -6.13 -4.50
CA ALA A 236 19.44 -7.38 -5.16
C ALA A 236 18.45 -7.76 -6.27
N LEU A 237 17.15 -7.71 -5.97
CA LEU A 237 16.09 -8.05 -6.91
C LEU A 237 16.03 -7.05 -8.09
N THR A 238 16.23 -5.75 -7.83
CA THR A 238 16.28 -4.72 -8.89
C THR A 238 17.46 -4.95 -9.83
N ARG A 239 18.67 -5.26 -9.31
CA ARG A 239 19.82 -5.62 -10.16
C ARG A 239 19.54 -6.85 -11.02
N TRP A 240 18.93 -7.87 -10.45
CA TRP A 240 18.55 -9.07 -11.21
C TRP A 240 17.51 -8.78 -12.29
N SER A 241 16.55 -7.92 -12.04
CA SER A 241 15.55 -7.52 -13.04
C SER A 241 16.20 -6.85 -14.27
N GLN A 242 17.31 -6.13 -14.05
CA GLN A 242 18.10 -5.49 -15.09
C GLN A 242 19.09 -6.45 -15.80
N GLY A 243 19.19 -7.70 -15.35
CA GLY A 243 20.18 -8.67 -15.88
C GLY A 243 21.57 -8.55 -15.26
N GLN A 244 21.73 -7.75 -14.22
CA GLN A 244 22.98 -7.56 -13.48
C GLN A 244 23.04 -8.48 -12.24
N GLY A 245 22.70 -9.75 -12.40
CA GLY A 245 22.71 -10.77 -11.34
C GLY A 245 24.11 -11.24 -10.99
N ASP A 246 24.98 -10.32 -10.61
CA ASP A 246 26.38 -10.55 -10.25
C ASP A 246 26.56 -10.92 -8.76
N ALA A 247 27.83 -11.13 -8.35
CA ALA A 247 28.19 -11.44 -6.97
C ALA A 247 27.71 -10.37 -5.97
N VAL A 248 27.63 -9.10 -6.40
CA VAL A 248 27.15 -7.98 -5.56
C VAL A 248 25.66 -8.14 -5.28
N ALA A 249 24.86 -8.48 -6.30
CA ALA A 249 23.43 -8.73 -6.13
C ALA A 249 23.16 -9.94 -5.21
N VAL A 250 23.93 -11.03 -5.36
CA VAL A 250 23.84 -12.21 -4.48
C VAL A 250 24.22 -11.85 -3.06
N ALA A 251 25.34 -11.16 -2.84
CA ALA A 251 25.79 -10.76 -1.53
C ALA A 251 24.79 -9.82 -0.82
N ALA A 252 24.24 -8.84 -1.55
CA ALA A 252 23.21 -7.95 -1.02
C ALA A 252 21.93 -8.70 -0.64
N GLY A 253 21.48 -9.65 -1.46
CA GLY A 253 20.32 -10.48 -1.17
C GLY A 253 20.51 -11.35 0.07
N LEU A 254 21.64 -12.03 0.18
CA LEU A 254 21.99 -12.85 1.36
C LEU A 254 22.12 -12.00 2.62
N ALA A 255 22.80 -10.84 2.55
CA ALA A 255 22.91 -9.91 3.65
C ALA A 255 21.54 -9.38 4.10
N GLY A 256 20.67 -9.02 3.16
CA GLY A 256 19.31 -8.58 3.44
C GLY A 256 18.48 -9.67 4.14
N LEU A 257 18.54 -10.91 3.66
CA LEU A 257 17.85 -12.05 4.30
C LEU A 257 18.41 -12.36 5.68
N ALA A 258 19.73 -12.30 5.86
CA ALA A 258 20.37 -12.47 7.16
C ALA A 258 19.94 -11.39 8.17
N LEU A 259 19.87 -10.12 7.72
CA LEU A 259 19.36 -9.02 8.54
C LEU A 259 17.88 -9.17 8.88
N LEU A 260 17.04 -9.69 7.97
CA LEU A 260 15.63 -10.00 8.28
C LEU A 260 15.52 -11.10 9.35
N GLY A 261 16.33 -12.14 9.23
CA GLY A 261 16.42 -13.18 10.27
C GLY A 261 16.88 -12.61 11.61
N GLY A 262 17.92 -11.77 11.60
CA GLY A 262 18.43 -11.06 12.77
C GLY A 262 17.39 -10.13 13.40
N PHE A 263 16.61 -9.42 12.58
CA PHE A 263 15.50 -8.58 13.02
C PHE A 263 14.43 -9.40 13.77
N VAL A 264 14.02 -10.54 13.21
CA VAL A 264 13.04 -11.42 13.88
C VAL A 264 13.56 -11.95 15.21
N LEU A 265 14.85 -12.32 15.28
CA LEU A 265 15.47 -12.77 16.52
C LEU A 265 15.59 -11.63 17.54
N TYR A 266 15.92 -10.43 17.11
CA TYR A 266 15.99 -9.23 17.93
C TYR A 266 14.63 -8.89 18.54
N GLU A 267 13.54 -8.86 17.72
CA GLU A 267 12.19 -8.61 18.19
C GLU A 267 11.70 -9.64 19.23
N ARG A 268 12.09 -10.92 19.07
CA ARG A 268 11.76 -11.98 20.04
C ARG A 268 12.39 -11.82 21.40
N GLN A 269 13.48 -11.06 21.51
CA GLN A 269 14.24 -10.87 22.76
C GLN A 269 13.88 -9.55 23.46
N ARG A 270 13.00 -8.73 22.86
CA ARG A 270 12.59 -7.45 23.42
C ARG A 270 11.40 -7.63 24.37
N ASP A 271 11.43 -6.89 25.49
CA ASP A 271 10.30 -6.81 26.44
C ASP A 271 9.11 -6.05 25.83
N ASP A 272 9.38 -5.07 24.96
CA ASP A 272 8.36 -4.28 24.25
C ASP A 272 8.68 -4.27 22.73
N PRO A 273 8.34 -5.38 22.01
CA PRO A 273 8.65 -5.51 20.60
C PRO A 273 7.68 -4.65 19.76
N MET A 274 8.22 -4.04 18.66
CA MET A 274 7.40 -3.33 17.67
C MET A 274 6.37 -4.27 17.01
N MET A 275 6.76 -5.54 16.83
CA MET A 275 5.97 -6.58 16.19
C MET A 275 5.77 -7.74 17.16
N PRO A 276 4.74 -7.70 18.04
CA PRO A 276 4.56 -8.71 19.08
C PRO A 276 4.50 -10.14 18.52
N PRO A 277 5.47 -11.02 18.84
CA PRO A 277 5.49 -12.38 18.27
C PRO A 277 4.28 -13.22 18.65
N GLU A 278 3.64 -12.89 19.77
CA GLU A 278 2.44 -13.57 20.26
C GLU A 278 1.25 -13.47 19.30
N LEU A 279 1.15 -12.37 18.53
CA LEU A 279 0.11 -12.22 17.51
C LEU A 279 0.21 -13.32 16.44
N PHE A 280 1.43 -13.74 16.11
CA PHE A 280 1.67 -14.77 15.11
C PHE A 280 1.38 -16.19 15.59
N ALA A 281 1.16 -16.39 16.89
CA ALA A 281 0.66 -17.66 17.42
C ALA A 281 -0.81 -17.92 16.98
N SER A 282 -1.58 -16.86 16.70
CA SER A 282 -2.90 -17.00 16.11
C SER A 282 -2.81 -17.44 14.66
N ARG A 283 -3.44 -18.58 14.34
CA ARG A 283 -3.54 -19.10 12.97
C ARG A 283 -4.30 -18.16 12.05
N VAL A 284 -5.33 -17.48 12.56
CA VAL A 284 -6.13 -16.51 11.82
C VAL A 284 -5.28 -15.28 11.48
N PHE A 285 -4.54 -14.73 12.47
CA PHE A 285 -3.67 -13.57 12.26
C PHE A 285 -2.54 -13.86 11.27
N SER A 286 -1.80 -14.95 11.48
CA SER A 286 -0.70 -15.35 10.60
C SER A 286 -1.18 -15.64 9.19
N GLY A 287 -2.32 -16.33 9.05
CA GLY A 287 -2.94 -16.61 7.76
C GLY A 287 -3.42 -15.34 7.05
N ALA A 288 -4.04 -14.39 7.76
CA ALA A 288 -4.45 -13.13 7.18
C ALA A 288 -3.25 -12.29 6.68
N ASN A 289 -2.15 -12.26 7.43
CA ASN A 289 -0.93 -11.57 7.00
C ASN A 289 -0.25 -12.27 5.81
N LEU A 290 -0.22 -13.60 5.79
CA LEU A 290 0.31 -14.35 4.63
C LEU A 290 -0.57 -14.13 3.39
N LEU A 291 -1.90 -14.13 3.53
CA LEU A 291 -2.83 -13.79 2.46
C LEU A 291 -2.57 -12.36 1.95
N THR A 292 -2.39 -11.39 2.86
CA THR A 292 -2.00 -10.01 2.51
C THR A 292 -0.72 -10.01 1.67
N LEU A 293 0.33 -10.70 2.15
CA LEU A 293 1.61 -10.78 1.45
C LEU A 293 1.44 -11.28 0.01
N LEU A 294 0.78 -12.43 -0.16
CA LEU A 294 0.64 -13.08 -1.46
C LEU A 294 -0.23 -12.28 -2.43
N LEU A 295 -1.41 -11.84 -1.98
CA LEU A 295 -2.38 -11.13 -2.83
C LEU A 295 -1.86 -9.74 -3.22
N TYR A 296 -1.29 -8.98 -2.27
CA TYR A 296 -0.78 -7.63 -2.53
C TYR A 296 0.54 -7.64 -3.30
N LEU A 297 1.33 -8.72 -3.23
CA LEU A 297 2.49 -8.91 -4.10
C LEU A 297 2.05 -9.02 -5.56
N GLY A 298 1.05 -9.85 -5.87
CA GLY A 298 0.48 -9.94 -7.22
C GLY A 298 -0.11 -8.60 -7.68
N LEU A 299 -0.94 -7.97 -6.83
CA LEU A 299 -1.58 -6.69 -7.12
C LEU A 299 -0.54 -5.59 -7.40
N GLY A 300 0.46 -5.43 -6.54
CA GLY A 300 1.49 -4.40 -6.68
C GLY A 300 2.28 -4.53 -7.98
N GLY A 301 2.58 -5.76 -8.40
CA GLY A 301 3.21 -6.02 -9.69
C GLY A 301 2.33 -5.58 -10.87
N ILE A 302 1.07 -6.01 -10.90
CA ILE A 302 0.14 -5.61 -11.96
C ILE A 302 -0.01 -4.08 -12.01
N LEU A 303 -0.22 -3.42 -10.86
CA LEU A 303 -0.43 -1.97 -10.83
C LEU A 303 0.79 -1.17 -11.29
N PHE A 304 2.02 -1.70 -11.08
CA PHE A 304 3.25 -1.05 -11.52
C PHE A 304 3.58 -1.31 -12.99
N TYR A 305 3.48 -2.58 -13.44
CA TYR A 305 3.95 -2.98 -14.77
C TYR A 305 2.89 -2.79 -15.88
N LEU A 306 1.59 -2.78 -15.55
CA LEU A 306 0.51 -2.61 -16.52
C LEU A 306 0.59 -1.26 -17.26
N PRO A 307 0.74 -0.08 -16.58
CA PRO A 307 0.89 1.20 -17.27
C PRO A 307 2.04 1.20 -18.27
N THR A 308 3.22 0.77 -17.85
CA THR A 308 4.40 0.68 -18.72
C THR A 308 4.14 -0.22 -19.94
N THR A 309 3.51 -1.38 -19.73
CA THR A 309 3.16 -2.30 -20.82
C THR A 309 2.18 -1.67 -21.81
N LEU A 310 1.14 -0.99 -21.32
CA LEU A 310 0.14 -0.36 -22.19
C LEU A 310 0.70 0.84 -22.97
N ILE A 311 1.59 1.61 -22.38
CA ILE A 311 2.24 2.76 -23.06
C ILE A 311 3.31 2.26 -24.02
N GLU A 312 4.29 1.47 -23.56
CA GLU A 312 5.49 1.16 -24.32
C GLU A 312 5.29 0.03 -25.36
N ALA A 313 4.42 -0.96 -25.07
CA ALA A 313 4.14 -2.03 -26.04
C ALA A 313 2.99 -1.68 -26.98
N ARG A 314 2.00 -0.89 -26.51
CA ARG A 314 0.78 -0.63 -27.30
C ARG A 314 0.61 0.81 -27.76
N GLY A 315 1.43 1.74 -27.28
CA GLY A 315 1.36 3.16 -27.64
C GLY A 315 0.06 3.84 -27.16
N LEU A 316 -0.56 3.34 -26.07
CA LEU A 316 -1.75 3.98 -25.53
C LEU A 316 -1.36 5.28 -24.81
N SER A 317 -2.25 6.29 -24.88
CA SER A 317 -2.03 7.56 -24.19
C SER A 317 -2.11 7.38 -22.67
N GLU A 318 -1.39 8.20 -21.92
CA GLU A 318 -1.35 8.19 -20.45
C GLU A 318 -2.74 8.40 -19.85
N ALA A 319 -3.58 9.24 -20.47
CA ALA A 319 -4.97 9.46 -20.06
C ALA A 319 -5.80 8.17 -20.14
N LEU A 320 -5.66 7.42 -21.24
CA LEU A 320 -6.39 6.18 -21.43
C LEU A 320 -5.89 5.10 -20.46
N VAL A 321 -4.59 5.05 -20.22
CA VAL A 321 -3.96 4.16 -19.22
C VAL A 321 -4.41 4.51 -17.81
N GLY A 322 -4.52 5.79 -17.45
CA GLY A 322 -5.13 6.22 -16.18
C GLY A 322 -6.57 5.75 -16.03
N ALA A 323 -7.37 5.82 -17.12
CA ALA A 323 -8.77 5.39 -17.13
C ALA A 323 -8.96 3.86 -16.95
N VAL A 324 -7.93 3.04 -17.22
CA VAL A 324 -7.95 1.59 -17.00
C VAL A 324 -8.30 1.22 -15.54
N PHE A 325 -7.92 2.06 -14.58
CA PHE A 325 -8.13 1.80 -13.16
C PHE A 325 -9.54 2.16 -12.66
N VAL A 326 -10.33 2.90 -13.44
CA VAL A 326 -11.67 3.35 -13.05
C VAL A 326 -12.63 2.21 -12.72
N PRO A 327 -12.79 1.15 -13.55
CA PRO A 327 -13.68 0.04 -13.22
C PRO A 327 -13.30 -0.66 -11.94
N MET A 328 -12.00 -0.93 -11.74
CA MET A 328 -11.47 -1.54 -10.50
C MET A 328 -11.88 -0.72 -9.28
N THR A 329 -11.68 0.60 -9.35
CA THR A 329 -12.00 1.54 -8.27
C THR A 329 -13.46 1.52 -7.89
N LEU A 330 -14.32 1.71 -8.88
CA LEU A 330 -15.76 1.85 -8.67
C LEU A 330 -16.36 0.56 -8.10
N ILE A 331 -15.94 -0.59 -8.61
CA ILE A 331 -16.43 -1.89 -8.13
C ILE A 331 -15.92 -2.15 -6.72
N MET A 332 -14.63 -1.94 -6.44
CA MET A 332 -14.07 -2.13 -5.10
C MET A 332 -14.78 -1.23 -4.07
N ALA A 333 -15.04 0.03 -4.39
CA ALA A 333 -15.75 0.95 -3.52
C ALA A 333 -17.22 0.52 -3.28
N SER A 334 -17.90 0.03 -4.32
CA SER A 334 -19.29 -0.44 -4.22
C SER A 334 -19.44 -1.70 -3.38
N MET A 335 -18.40 -2.55 -3.34
CA MET A 335 -18.40 -3.82 -2.60
C MET A 335 -18.17 -3.66 -1.08
N ALA A 336 -17.64 -2.54 -0.62
CA ALA A 336 -17.24 -2.37 0.78
C ALA A 336 -18.41 -2.63 1.78
N ARG A 337 -19.60 -2.07 1.52
CA ARG A 337 -20.79 -2.27 2.38
C ARG A 337 -21.39 -3.66 2.29
N PRO A 338 -21.73 -4.20 1.10
CA PRO A 338 -22.35 -5.53 1.01
C PRO A 338 -21.43 -6.64 1.53
N VAL A 339 -20.12 -6.55 1.28
CA VAL A 339 -19.15 -7.54 1.76
C VAL A 339 -18.99 -7.44 3.28
N GLY A 340 -18.94 -6.23 3.87
CA GLY A 340 -18.92 -6.07 5.32
C GLY A 340 -20.13 -6.74 5.99
N GLY A 341 -21.35 -6.45 5.52
CA GLY A 341 -22.56 -7.08 6.06
C GLY A 341 -22.63 -8.60 5.81
N PHE A 342 -21.98 -9.12 4.79
CA PHE A 342 -21.84 -10.56 4.58
C PHE A 342 -20.89 -11.19 5.62
N VAL A 343 -19.75 -10.54 5.87
CA VAL A 343 -18.75 -11.00 6.87
C VAL A 343 -19.34 -11.05 8.27
N ASP A 344 -20.13 -10.04 8.66
CA ASP A 344 -20.78 -9.98 9.96
C ASP A 344 -21.71 -11.19 10.21
N ARG A 345 -22.31 -11.74 9.14
CA ARG A 345 -23.25 -12.87 9.22
C ARG A 345 -22.62 -14.25 8.99
N HIS A 346 -21.64 -14.33 8.12
CA HIS A 346 -21.11 -15.61 7.61
C HIS A 346 -19.61 -15.82 7.90
N GLY A 347 -18.97 -14.83 8.54
CA GLY A 347 -17.53 -14.83 8.79
C GLY A 347 -16.67 -14.51 7.55
N PRO A 348 -15.36 -14.29 7.74
CA PRO A 348 -14.45 -13.83 6.70
C PRO A 348 -13.96 -14.93 5.73
N ARG A 349 -14.12 -16.23 6.06
CA ARG A 349 -13.55 -17.35 5.31
C ARG A 349 -13.93 -17.36 3.84
N TRP A 350 -15.22 -17.23 3.54
CA TRP A 350 -15.70 -17.29 2.15
C TRP A 350 -15.22 -16.12 1.30
N PRO A 351 -15.35 -14.85 1.72
CA PRO A 351 -14.82 -13.74 0.96
C PRO A 351 -13.30 -13.81 0.78
N LEU A 352 -12.54 -14.22 1.81
CA LEU A 352 -11.09 -14.37 1.76
C LEU A 352 -10.61 -15.60 0.98
N THR A 353 -11.51 -16.45 0.53
CA THR A 353 -11.24 -17.53 -0.41
C THR A 353 -11.65 -17.13 -1.83
N ILE A 354 -12.90 -16.70 -2.02
CA ILE A 354 -13.45 -16.38 -3.34
C ILE A 354 -12.81 -15.13 -3.94
N GLY A 355 -12.58 -14.10 -3.11
CA GLY A 355 -11.97 -12.85 -3.56
C GLY A 355 -10.63 -13.03 -4.25
N PRO A 356 -9.65 -13.73 -3.64
CA PRO A 356 -8.37 -14.02 -4.28
C PRO A 356 -8.49 -14.93 -5.51
N VAL A 357 -9.47 -15.87 -5.59
CA VAL A 357 -9.73 -16.66 -6.81
C VAL A 357 -10.18 -15.75 -7.94
N VAL A 358 -11.09 -14.81 -7.67
CA VAL A 358 -11.55 -13.82 -8.64
C VAL A 358 -10.40 -12.89 -9.08
N ALA A 359 -9.56 -12.48 -8.14
CA ALA A 359 -8.35 -11.70 -8.46
C ALA A 359 -7.37 -12.51 -9.32
N ALA A 360 -7.18 -13.80 -9.06
CA ALA A 360 -6.37 -14.70 -9.89
C ALA A 360 -6.88 -14.78 -11.33
N ALA A 361 -8.19 -14.93 -11.51
CA ALA A 361 -8.82 -14.92 -12.83
C ALA A 361 -8.61 -13.56 -13.55
N ALA A 362 -8.67 -12.45 -12.82
CA ALA A 362 -8.38 -11.12 -13.36
C ALA A 362 -6.90 -10.97 -13.78
N PHE A 363 -5.96 -11.43 -12.95
CA PHE A 363 -4.53 -11.41 -13.28
C PHE A 363 -4.22 -12.28 -14.50
N LEU A 364 -4.83 -13.46 -14.59
CA LEU A 364 -4.72 -14.33 -15.77
C LEU A 364 -5.30 -13.65 -17.02
N ALA A 365 -6.47 -13.04 -16.91
CA ALA A 365 -7.08 -12.31 -18.01
C ALA A 365 -6.17 -11.16 -18.49
N LEU A 366 -5.61 -10.36 -17.58
CA LEU A 366 -4.66 -9.29 -17.90
C LEU A 366 -3.37 -9.84 -18.52
N ALA A 367 -2.82 -10.94 -18.00
CA ALA A 367 -1.63 -11.59 -18.56
C ALA A 367 -1.82 -11.98 -20.02
N LEU A 368 -3.01 -12.45 -20.38
CA LEU A 368 -3.33 -12.91 -21.73
C LEU A 368 -3.75 -11.77 -22.67
N THR A 369 -4.37 -10.72 -22.14
CA THR A 369 -5.03 -9.69 -22.98
C THR A 369 -4.31 -8.34 -22.99
N ALA A 370 -3.58 -7.95 -21.95
CA ALA A 370 -2.93 -6.65 -21.92
C ALA A 370 -1.94 -6.43 -23.08
N PRO A 371 -1.16 -7.42 -23.53
CA PRO A 371 -0.24 -7.24 -24.65
C PRO A 371 -0.91 -6.97 -26.01
N SER A 372 -2.11 -7.53 -26.27
CA SER A 372 -2.71 -7.53 -27.61
C SER A 372 -4.24 -7.41 -27.66
N GLY A 373 -4.92 -7.58 -26.53
CA GLY A 373 -6.39 -7.57 -26.46
C GLY A 373 -7.01 -6.18 -26.63
N GLY A 374 -8.30 -6.13 -26.94
CA GLY A 374 -9.05 -4.87 -27.05
C GLY A 374 -9.10 -4.12 -25.72
N PHE A 375 -8.91 -2.80 -25.74
CA PHE A 375 -8.96 -1.98 -24.53
C PHE A 375 -10.32 -2.10 -23.82
N TRP A 376 -11.40 -1.88 -24.56
CA TRP A 376 -12.77 -1.88 -24.04
C TRP A 376 -13.33 -3.29 -23.77
N THR A 377 -12.92 -4.27 -24.59
CA THR A 377 -13.52 -5.62 -24.62
C THR A 377 -12.75 -6.64 -23.79
N ALA A 378 -11.50 -6.36 -23.41
CA ALA A 378 -10.67 -7.31 -22.67
C ALA A 378 -10.02 -6.69 -21.45
N ILE A 379 -9.32 -5.55 -21.59
CA ILE A 379 -8.55 -4.96 -20.48
C ILE A 379 -9.48 -4.36 -19.41
N LEU A 380 -10.47 -3.55 -19.80
CA LEU A 380 -11.43 -2.98 -18.85
C LEU A 380 -12.25 -4.02 -18.11
N PRO A 381 -12.81 -5.08 -18.75
CA PRO A 381 -13.47 -6.17 -18.04
C PRO A 381 -12.57 -6.91 -17.08
N ALA A 382 -11.29 -7.14 -17.44
CA ALA A 382 -10.32 -7.77 -16.53
C ALA A 382 -10.03 -6.88 -15.30
N MET A 383 -9.92 -5.55 -15.48
CA MET A 383 -9.78 -4.61 -14.37
C MET A 383 -11.04 -4.51 -13.51
N ALA A 384 -12.22 -4.62 -14.11
CA ALA A 384 -13.49 -4.73 -13.38
C ALA A 384 -13.54 -5.99 -12.51
N LEU A 385 -13.09 -7.12 -13.08
CA LEU A 385 -12.99 -8.39 -12.36
C LEU A 385 -11.97 -8.29 -11.21
N LEU A 386 -10.83 -7.59 -11.42
CA LEU A 386 -9.86 -7.33 -10.36
C LEU A 386 -10.48 -6.49 -9.24
N GLY A 387 -11.28 -5.47 -9.58
CA GLY A 387 -12.03 -4.67 -8.62
C GLY A 387 -12.99 -5.50 -7.77
N LEU A 388 -13.66 -6.49 -8.38
CA LEU A 388 -14.52 -7.43 -7.67
C LEU A 388 -13.72 -8.32 -6.71
N GLY A 389 -12.62 -8.92 -7.17
CA GLY A 389 -11.74 -9.75 -6.35
C GLY A 389 -11.17 -9.00 -5.15
N MET A 390 -10.69 -7.79 -5.36
CA MET A 390 -10.14 -6.95 -4.28
C MET A 390 -11.24 -6.42 -3.35
N GLY A 391 -12.41 -6.07 -3.88
CA GLY A 391 -13.57 -5.67 -3.07
C GLY A 391 -14.08 -6.77 -2.16
N LEU A 392 -14.00 -8.03 -2.60
CA LEU A 392 -14.31 -9.21 -1.78
C LEU A 392 -13.21 -9.51 -0.75
N SER A 393 -11.97 -9.09 -0.97
CA SER A 393 -10.83 -9.47 -0.12
C SER A 393 -10.47 -8.40 0.92
N ALA A 394 -10.37 -7.13 0.54
CA ALA A 394 -9.76 -6.10 1.38
C ALA A 394 -10.53 -5.78 2.68
N PRO A 395 -11.87 -5.58 2.69
CA PRO A 395 -12.60 -5.32 3.92
C PRO A 395 -12.56 -6.52 4.90
N PRO A 396 -12.83 -7.78 4.45
CA PRO A 396 -12.76 -8.95 5.33
C PRO A 396 -11.38 -9.19 5.92
N LEU A 397 -10.33 -8.88 5.17
CA LEU A 397 -8.96 -9.03 5.62
C LEU A 397 -8.65 -8.13 6.82
N SER A 398 -9.04 -6.85 6.74
CA SER A 398 -8.89 -5.92 7.86
C SER A 398 -9.67 -6.39 9.10
N THR A 399 -10.89 -6.89 8.91
CA THR A 399 -11.71 -7.44 10.00
C THR A 399 -11.07 -8.67 10.62
N ALA A 400 -10.55 -9.60 9.81
CA ALA A 400 -9.89 -10.82 10.29
C ALA A 400 -8.61 -10.50 11.10
N VAL A 401 -7.79 -9.55 10.63
CA VAL A 401 -6.56 -9.13 11.33
C VAL A 401 -6.89 -8.48 12.68
N MET A 402 -7.86 -7.57 12.72
CA MET A 402 -8.22 -6.87 13.95
C MET A 402 -8.96 -7.79 14.93
N GLY A 403 -9.82 -8.67 14.44
CA GLY A 403 -10.57 -9.63 15.27
C GLY A 403 -9.71 -10.77 15.84
N ALA A 404 -8.54 -11.02 15.24
CA ALA A 404 -7.62 -12.06 15.73
C ALA A 404 -6.69 -11.58 16.87
N ALA A 405 -6.73 -10.30 17.23
CA ALA A 405 -5.89 -9.70 18.28
C ALA A 405 -6.77 -9.24 19.46
N PRO A 406 -6.26 -9.29 20.70
CA PRO A 406 -6.90 -8.64 21.84
C PRO A 406 -7.11 -7.14 21.60
N ASP A 407 -8.17 -6.54 22.19
CA ASP A 407 -8.51 -5.12 22.01
C ASP A 407 -7.33 -4.19 22.29
N GLU A 408 -6.50 -4.51 23.31
CA GLU A 408 -5.33 -3.73 23.71
C GLU A 408 -4.23 -3.73 22.63
N ARG A 409 -4.20 -4.77 21.77
CA ARG A 409 -3.18 -4.98 20.72
C ARG A 409 -3.74 -4.79 19.29
N ALA A 410 -4.98 -4.40 19.13
CA ALA A 410 -5.61 -4.19 17.81
C ALA A 410 -4.85 -3.15 16.96
N GLY A 411 -4.28 -2.12 17.60
CA GLY A 411 -3.42 -1.13 16.94
C GLY A 411 -2.14 -1.75 16.37
N ALA A 412 -1.43 -2.58 17.17
CA ALA A 412 -0.24 -3.29 16.73
C ALA A 412 -0.56 -4.28 15.59
N ALA A 413 -1.67 -5.03 15.71
CA ALA A 413 -2.13 -5.96 14.67
C ALA A 413 -2.39 -5.26 13.33
N SER A 414 -3.08 -4.12 13.36
CA SER A 414 -3.31 -3.29 12.18
C SER A 414 -2.00 -2.73 11.60
N GLY A 415 -1.09 -2.28 12.48
CA GLY A 415 0.24 -1.79 12.10
C GLY A 415 1.06 -2.86 11.38
N VAL A 416 1.11 -4.08 11.92
CA VAL A 416 1.79 -5.23 11.29
C VAL A 416 1.20 -5.53 9.92
N ASN A 417 -0.13 -5.59 9.78
CA ASN A 417 -0.76 -5.87 8.49
C ASN A 417 -0.48 -4.77 7.45
N ASN A 418 -0.48 -3.50 7.88
CA ASN A 418 -0.08 -2.39 7.02
C ASN A 418 1.39 -2.53 6.59
N ALA A 419 2.31 -2.86 7.49
CA ALA A 419 3.72 -3.11 7.17
C ALA A 419 3.85 -4.26 6.17
N VAL A 420 3.18 -5.40 6.38
CA VAL A 420 3.16 -6.55 5.46
C VAL A 420 2.64 -6.13 4.08
N SER A 421 1.57 -5.34 4.01
CA SER A 421 1.03 -4.82 2.74
C SER A 421 2.06 -3.97 1.99
N ARG A 422 2.84 -3.12 2.70
CA ARG A 422 3.88 -2.28 2.07
C ARG A 422 5.10 -3.10 1.65
N VAL A 423 5.53 -4.04 2.48
CA VAL A 423 6.59 -5.01 2.12
C VAL A 423 6.18 -5.80 0.87
N SER A 424 4.92 -6.23 0.76
CA SER A 424 4.39 -6.90 -0.43
C SER A 424 4.53 -6.03 -1.69
N GLN A 425 4.19 -4.74 -1.61
CA GLN A 425 4.32 -3.81 -2.73
C GLN A 425 5.78 -3.59 -3.14
N LEU A 426 6.70 -3.47 -2.15
CA LEU A 426 8.13 -3.36 -2.39
C LEU A 426 8.66 -4.59 -3.15
N LEU A 427 8.34 -5.79 -2.64
CA LEU A 427 8.76 -7.05 -3.24
C LEU A 427 8.08 -7.29 -4.61
N ALA A 428 6.87 -6.77 -4.82
CA ALA A 428 6.16 -6.86 -6.10
C ALA A 428 6.94 -6.16 -7.21
N VAL A 429 7.34 -4.91 -6.99
CA VAL A 429 8.05 -4.12 -7.99
C VAL A 429 9.42 -4.72 -8.29
N ALA A 430 10.18 -5.09 -7.26
CA ALA A 430 11.52 -5.65 -7.43
C ALA A 430 11.49 -7.12 -7.86
N GLY A 431 10.73 -7.97 -7.15
CA GLY A 431 10.73 -9.43 -7.34
C GLY A 431 10.03 -9.90 -8.61
N LEU A 432 8.80 -9.41 -8.88
CA LEU A 432 8.13 -9.74 -10.15
C LEU A 432 8.83 -9.07 -11.34
N GLY A 433 9.58 -8.00 -11.10
CA GLY A 433 10.46 -7.40 -12.10
C GLY A 433 11.54 -8.34 -12.62
N VAL A 434 12.07 -9.22 -11.77
CA VAL A 434 13.01 -10.27 -12.19
C VAL A 434 12.37 -11.17 -13.22
N LEU A 435 11.14 -11.66 -12.96
CA LEU A 435 10.41 -12.51 -13.90
C LEU A 435 10.10 -11.79 -15.20
N ALA A 436 9.65 -10.53 -15.12
CA ALA A 436 9.37 -9.72 -16.29
C ALA A 436 10.64 -9.49 -17.13
N GLY A 437 11.78 -9.16 -16.50
CA GLY A 437 13.06 -8.94 -17.17
C GLY A 437 13.63 -10.22 -17.80
N LEU A 438 13.54 -11.36 -17.12
CA LEU A 438 13.96 -12.66 -17.66
C LEU A 438 13.12 -13.06 -18.88
N ALA A 439 11.79 -12.97 -18.77
CA ALA A 439 10.90 -13.31 -19.87
C ALA A 439 11.04 -12.34 -21.06
N TYR A 440 11.28 -11.05 -20.78
CA TYR A 440 11.59 -10.05 -21.80
C TYR A 440 12.82 -10.43 -22.60
N ARG A 441 13.95 -10.70 -21.92
CA ARG A 441 15.21 -11.10 -22.59
C ARG A 441 15.07 -12.40 -23.36
N ALA A 442 14.37 -13.40 -22.80
CA ALA A 442 14.15 -14.68 -23.47
C ALA A 442 13.25 -14.58 -24.72
N ALA A 443 12.44 -13.53 -24.82
CA ALA A 443 11.54 -13.31 -25.95
C ALA A 443 12.16 -12.48 -27.09
N ILE A 444 13.34 -11.90 -26.91
CA ILE A 444 14.05 -11.18 -27.97
C ILE A 444 14.65 -12.21 -28.93
N PRO A 445 14.32 -12.18 -30.25
CA PRO A 445 14.90 -13.08 -31.22
C PRO A 445 16.40 -12.79 -31.41
N ALA A 446 17.21 -13.85 -31.53
CA ALA A 446 18.68 -13.73 -31.62
C ALA A 446 19.17 -13.05 -32.93
N ASP A 447 18.32 -13.01 -33.94
CA ASP A 447 18.60 -12.41 -35.26
C ASP A 447 18.27 -10.90 -35.32
N VAL A 448 17.66 -10.34 -34.27
CA VAL A 448 17.30 -8.92 -34.20
C VAL A 448 18.44 -8.13 -33.51
N SER A 449 19.15 -7.32 -34.27
CA SER A 449 20.19 -6.43 -33.78
C SER A 449 19.63 -5.11 -33.25
N GLY A 450 20.36 -4.43 -32.35
CA GLY A 450 20.03 -3.10 -31.83
C GLY A 450 19.18 -3.14 -30.53
N LEU A 451 18.88 -4.33 -29.99
CA LEU A 451 18.21 -4.50 -28.70
C LEU A 451 19.19 -4.86 -27.57
N ASP A 452 20.49 -4.94 -27.88
CA ASP A 452 21.53 -5.19 -26.89
C ASP A 452 21.57 -4.05 -25.87
N GLY A 453 21.33 -4.38 -24.60
CA GLY A 453 21.28 -3.40 -23.51
C GLY A 453 19.94 -2.69 -23.31
N VAL A 454 18.92 -2.90 -24.18
CA VAL A 454 17.57 -2.36 -23.98
C VAL A 454 16.81 -3.25 -22.99
N GLY A 455 16.48 -2.70 -21.82
CA GLY A 455 15.75 -3.39 -20.76
C GLY A 455 14.23 -3.37 -20.95
N PHE A 456 13.53 -4.11 -20.07
CA PHE A 456 12.06 -4.10 -20.03
C PHE A 456 11.52 -2.67 -19.87
N GLY A 457 10.62 -2.25 -20.77
CA GLY A 457 10.02 -0.92 -20.76
C GLY A 457 10.96 0.22 -21.13
N GLU A 458 12.15 -0.05 -21.66
CA GLU A 458 13.06 0.95 -22.19
C GLU A 458 12.76 1.26 -23.65
N ARG A 459 12.92 2.53 -24.02
CA ARG A 459 12.87 2.97 -25.42
C ARG A 459 14.24 2.82 -26.04
N GLY A 460 14.32 2.11 -27.15
CA GLY A 460 15.53 2.10 -27.97
C GLY A 460 15.55 3.30 -28.92
N GLU A 461 16.64 4.03 -28.99
CA GLU A 461 16.82 5.08 -29.97
C GLU A 461 17.27 4.49 -31.33
N GLY A 462 16.67 4.93 -32.42
CA GLY A 462 17.07 4.52 -33.77
C GLY A 462 16.80 3.04 -34.11
N LEU A 463 15.89 2.38 -33.42
CA LEU A 463 15.53 0.99 -33.72
C LEU A 463 14.91 0.85 -35.10
N SER A 464 15.25 -0.22 -35.82
CA SER A 464 14.51 -0.61 -37.02
C SER A 464 13.07 -1.00 -36.66
N GLU A 465 12.17 -0.98 -37.65
CA GLU A 465 10.78 -1.38 -37.45
C GLU A 465 10.67 -2.82 -36.91
N ALA A 466 11.52 -3.71 -37.40
CA ALA A 466 11.58 -5.11 -36.91
C ALA A 466 12.05 -5.19 -35.46
N ALA A 467 13.07 -4.40 -35.06
CA ALA A 467 13.57 -4.35 -33.69
C ALA A 467 12.52 -3.76 -32.74
N GLU A 468 11.81 -2.72 -33.14
CA GLU A 468 10.73 -2.14 -32.34
C GLU A 468 9.54 -3.11 -32.18
N ALA A 469 9.17 -3.85 -33.22
CA ALA A 469 8.14 -4.89 -33.13
C ALA A 469 8.56 -6.02 -32.18
N ALA A 470 9.82 -6.47 -32.24
CA ALA A 470 10.38 -7.47 -31.33
C ALA A 470 10.41 -6.96 -29.89
N ARG A 471 10.83 -5.71 -29.65
CA ARG A 471 10.81 -5.06 -28.33
C ARG A 471 9.40 -5.05 -27.73
N ARG A 472 8.39 -4.63 -28.50
CA ARG A 472 7.00 -4.60 -28.05
C ARG A 472 6.47 -6.00 -27.71
N ALA A 473 6.79 -6.99 -28.54
CA ALA A 473 6.42 -8.38 -28.29
C ALA A 473 7.10 -8.91 -27.00
N ALA A 474 8.37 -8.58 -26.79
CA ALA A 474 9.12 -8.97 -25.61
C ALA A 474 8.57 -8.33 -24.32
N ILE A 475 8.15 -7.04 -24.35
CA ILE A 475 7.46 -6.40 -23.23
C ILE A 475 6.17 -7.17 -22.90
N GLY A 476 5.40 -7.55 -23.92
CA GLY A 476 4.20 -8.37 -23.74
C GLY A 476 4.48 -9.72 -23.11
N ALA A 477 5.57 -10.39 -23.48
CA ALA A 477 6.01 -11.65 -22.89
C ALA A 477 6.39 -11.48 -21.41
N GLY A 478 7.15 -10.43 -21.08
CA GLY A 478 7.51 -10.08 -19.71
C GLY A 478 6.29 -9.84 -18.82
N PHE A 479 5.32 -9.05 -19.30
CA PHE A 479 4.08 -8.81 -18.58
C PHE A 479 3.23 -10.08 -18.41
N ARG A 480 3.19 -10.94 -19.43
CA ARG A 480 2.48 -12.22 -19.34
C ARG A 480 3.07 -13.11 -18.25
N ALA A 481 4.39 -13.25 -18.17
CA ALA A 481 5.07 -14.04 -17.15
C ALA A 481 4.76 -13.51 -15.74
N LEU A 482 4.83 -12.19 -15.55
CA LEU A 482 4.47 -11.53 -14.30
C LEU A 482 3.00 -11.77 -13.92
N GLY A 483 2.08 -11.62 -14.86
CA GLY A 483 0.65 -11.80 -14.61
C GLY A 483 0.28 -13.24 -14.27
N LEU A 484 0.94 -14.23 -14.89
CA LEU A 484 0.79 -15.65 -14.53
C LEU A 484 1.30 -15.93 -13.11
N ALA A 485 2.45 -15.36 -12.74
CA ALA A 485 2.95 -15.47 -11.37
C ALA A 485 2.01 -14.81 -10.36
N ALA A 486 1.47 -13.62 -10.67
CA ALA A 486 0.48 -12.95 -9.83
C ALA A 486 -0.79 -13.79 -9.65
N ALA A 487 -1.27 -14.45 -10.72
CA ALA A 487 -2.41 -15.36 -10.65
C ALA A 487 -2.11 -16.56 -9.72
N GLY A 488 -0.94 -17.16 -9.83
CA GLY A 488 -0.49 -18.24 -8.94
C GLY A 488 -0.44 -17.81 -7.47
N LEU A 489 0.12 -16.62 -7.19
CA LEU A 489 0.17 -16.04 -5.84
C LEU A 489 -1.24 -15.79 -5.28
N ALA A 490 -2.18 -15.32 -6.09
CA ALA A 490 -3.56 -15.10 -5.68
C ALA A 490 -4.31 -16.42 -5.39
N LEU A 491 -4.04 -17.50 -6.14
CA LEU A 491 -4.57 -18.84 -5.84
C LEU A 491 -3.99 -19.39 -4.54
N LEU A 492 -2.70 -19.18 -4.27
CA LEU A 492 -2.10 -19.53 -2.97
C LEU A 492 -2.72 -18.71 -1.84
N ALA A 493 -2.99 -17.42 -2.06
CA ALA A 493 -3.71 -16.58 -1.10
C ALA A 493 -5.12 -17.12 -0.81
N ALA A 494 -5.84 -17.60 -1.83
CA ALA A 494 -7.15 -18.24 -1.67
C ALA A 494 -7.07 -19.50 -0.82
N LEU A 495 -6.06 -20.34 -1.06
CA LEU A 495 -5.82 -21.56 -0.28
C LEU A 495 -5.52 -21.21 1.19
N VAL A 496 -4.68 -20.21 1.44
CA VAL A 496 -4.40 -19.72 2.79
C VAL A 496 -5.68 -19.21 3.45
N GLY A 497 -6.50 -18.43 2.75
CA GLY A 497 -7.79 -17.96 3.24
C GLY A 497 -8.71 -19.11 3.65
N TRP A 498 -8.83 -20.13 2.80
CA TRP A 498 -9.62 -21.34 3.10
C TRP A 498 -9.11 -22.11 4.32
N LEU A 499 -7.80 -22.28 4.44
CA LEU A 499 -7.20 -23.10 5.49
C LEU A 499 -7.12 -22.41 6.86
N THR A 500 -7.01 -21.09 6.90
CA THR A 500 -6.68 -20.37 8.14
C THR A 500 -7.79 -19.49 8.68
N GLN A 501 -8.78 -19.10 7.83
CA GLN A 501 -9.84 -18.22 8.28
C GLN A 501 -11.04 -19.02 8.79
N GLU A 502 -11.73 -18.47 9.79
CA GLU A 502 -12.90 -19.10 10.40
C GLU A 502 -14.18 -18.76 9.63
N GLY A 503 -15.10 -19.72 9.59
CA GLY A 503 -16.48 -19.50 9.16
C GLY A 503 -17.29 -18.73 10.21
N ALA A 504 -18.60 -18.60 9.99
CA ALA A 504 -19.49 -18.02 11.00
C ALA A 504 -19.32 -18.73 12.34
N PRO A 505 -19.34 -18.01 13.47
CA PRO A 505 -19.39 -18.66 14.78
C PRO A 505 -20.63 -19.57 14.81
N THR A 506 -20.44 -20.81 15.15
CA THR A 506 -21.55 -21.73 15.41
C THR A 506 -22.36 -21.16 16.56
N ARG A 507 -23.66 -20.96 16.37
CA ARG A 507 -24.60 -20.41 17.38
C ARG A 507 -24.70 -21.24 18.67
N GLU A 508 -23.98 -22.32 18.81
CA GLU A 508 -23.99 -23.19 20.00
C GLU A 508 -23.44 -22.55 21.30
N GLY A 509 -22.77 -21.39 21.20
CA GLY A 509 -22.28 -20.66 22.39
C GLY A 509 -23.18 -19.53 22.90
N ALA A 510 -24.21 -19.12 22.14
CA ALA A 510 -25.06 -17.97 22.49
C ALA A 510 -26.27 -18.37 23.34
N ASP A 511 -26.64 -19.65 23.38
CA ASP A 511 -27.78 -20.17 24.14
C ASP A 511 -27.38 -20.94 25.42
N ALA A 512 -26.12 -20.90 25.85
CA ALA A 512 -25.77 -21.39 27.17
C ALA A 512 -26.34 -20.42 28.20
N PRO A 513 -27.29 -20.82 29.04
CA PRO A 513 -27.87 -19.94 30.07
C PRO A 513 -26.72 -19.53 31.01
N ASP A 514 -26.65 -18.23 31.27
CA ASP A 514 -25.71 -17.62 32.22
C ASP A 514 -25.76 -18.39 33.53
N PRO A 515 -24.67 -19.05 33.97
CA PRO A 515 -24.68 -19.80 35.23
C PRO A 515 -24.92 -18.91 36.46
N ALA A 516 -24.93 -17.57 36.32
CA ALA A 516 -25.31 -16.63 37.37
C ALA A 516 -26.81 -16.60 37.62
N ASN A 517 -27.66 -16.92 36.62
CA ASN A 517 -29.13 -16.96 36.76
C ASN A 517 -29.67 -18.30 37.32
N ALA A 518 -28.84 -19.34 37.39
CA ALA A 518 -29.23 -20.64 37.94
C ALA A 518 -29.17 -20.73 39.49
N ARG A 519 -28.73 -19.67 40.16
CA ARG A 519 -28.60 -19.64 41.63
C ARG A 519 -29.67 -18.80 42.34
N SER A 520 -30.66 -18.30 41.63
CA SER A 520 -31.74 -17.46 42.18
C SER A 520 -33.16 -18.03 41.94
N ALA A 521 -33.28 -19.35 41.67
CA ALA A 521 -34.56 -20.05 41.64
C ALA A 521 -34.63 -21.12 42.74
#